data_976acff5a8bbc0016a3dc02baf215ea8
#
_entry.id   976acff5a8bbc0016a3dc02baf215ea8
#
_cell.length_a   1.000
_cell.length_b   1.000
_cell.length_c   1.000
_cell.angle_alpha   90.00
_cell.angle_beta   90.00
_cell.angle_gamma   90.00
#
_symmetry.space_group_name_H-M   'P 1'
#
loop_
_entity.id
_entity.type
_entity.pdbx_description
1 polymer ?
#
loop_
_entity_poly.entity_id
_entity_poly.type
_entity_poly.pdbx_seq_one_letter_code
_entity_poly.pdbx_strand_id
1 'polypeptide(L)'
;MTLTRMIPSLRRTLPDPMNHDFWPEEAVATPTDVVVSGLSLLRLVDVCGTPCVHGGAAVIPGTGGRPSASGKATVVIVRVTRLATGISGAPVIETDAQLDTLRLIWSEIRLIGRASTARSGRLFIARRPTNPHLALTTNVVAVELPLDVRVGELLVIPRLPLATSGTPDSTTGSRPDSSTAGRPNWLSALE
;
A
#
# COMPACT_ATOMS: atom_id res chain seq x y z
N MET A 1 -0.05 -19.68 -9.61
CA MET A 1 -0.18 -20.28 -8.26
C MET A 1 1.22 -20.36 -7.65
N THR A 2 1.44 -19.87 -6.42
CA THR A 2 2.77 -19.83 -5.79
C THR A 2 3.02 -21.07 -4.94
N LEU A 3 4.30 -21.43 -4.72
CA LEU A 3 4.68 -22.60 -3.91
C LEU A 3 4.12 -22.52 -2.48
N THR A 4 4.15 -21.36 -1.85
CA THR A 4 3.63 -21.16 -0.50
C THR A 4 2.10 -21.30 -0.41
N ARG A 5 1.38 -21.14 -1.51
CA ARG A 5 -0.06 -21.44 -1.60
C ARG A 5 -0.34 -22.93 -1.72
N MET A 6 0.51 -23.65 -2.46
CA MET A 6 0.39 -25.10 -2.64
C MET A 6 0.83 -25.86 -1.38
N ILE A 7 1.89 -25.39 -0.75
CA ILE A 7 2.50 -25.98 0.45
C ILE A 7 2.61 -24.90 1.52
N PRO A 8 1.54 -24.66 2.30
CA PRO A 8 1.51 -23.55 3.28
C PRO A 8 2.59 -23.65 4.38
N SER A 9 3.09 -24.84 4.68
CA SER A 9 4.18 -25.04 5.64
C SER A 9 5.49 -24.32 5.25
N LEU A 10 5.69 -24.08 3.95
CA LEU A 10 6.86 -23.34 3.45
C LEU A 10 6.88 -21.89 3.91
N ARG A 11 5.75 -21.30 4.32
CA ARG A 11 5.71 -19.94 4.85
C ARG A 11 6.52 -19.73 6.12
N ARG A 12 6.95 -20.80 6.78
CA ARG A 12 7.90 -20.70 7.91
C ARG A 12 9.29 -20.27 7.48
N THR A 13 9.67 -20.54 6.23
CA THR A 13 11.01 -20.28 5.70
C THR A 13 11.00 -19.35 4.50
N LEU A 14 9.90 -19.33 3.75
CA LEU A 14 9.75 -18.52 2.54
C LEU A 14 8.53 -17.61 2.69
N PRO A 15 8.69 -16.30 2.55
CA PRO A 15 7.54 -15.39 2.52
C PRO A 15 6.68 -15.64 1.28
N ASP A 16 5.39 -15.28 1.37
CA ASP A 16 4.54 -15.21 0.20
C ASP A 16 5.12 -14.19 -0.79
N PRO A 17 5.08 -14.44 -2.11
CA PRO A 17 5.59 -13.52 -3.11
C PRO A 17 4.94 -12.13 -3.00
N MET A 18 5.71 -11.09 -3.28
CA MET A 18 5.30 -9.70 -3.25
C MET A 18 5.38 -9.12 -4.66
N ASN A 19 4.33 -8.41 -5.08
CA ASN A 19 4.41 -7.63 -6.32
C ASN A 19 4.93 -6.23 -6.00
N HIS A 20 6.22 -6.01 -6.24
CA HIS A 20 6.91 -4.78 -5.89
C HIS A 20 6.31 -3.52 -6.51
N ASP A 21 5.58 -3.62 -7.62
CA ASP A 21 4.91 -2.47 -8.25
C ASP A 21 3.86 -1.80 -7.34
N PHE A 22 3.40 -2.50 -6.32
CA PHE A 22 2.37 -2.02 -5.40
C PHE A 22 2.90 -1.61 -4.01
N TRP A 23 4.17 -1.85 -3.77
CA TRP A 23 4.80 -1.57 -2.48
C TRP A 23 5.75 -0.38 -2.58
N PRO A 24 6.05 0.27 -1.46
CA PRO A 24 7.16 1.22 -1.42
C PRO A 24 8.46 0.59 -1.88
N GLU A 25 9.37 1.42 -2.41
CA GLU A 25 10.72 1.01 -2.76
C GLU A 25 11.39 0.27 -1.60
N GLU A 26 12.24 -0.71 -1.92
CA GLU A 26 12.95 -1.55 -0.96
C GLU A 26 12.05 -2.28 0.03
N ALA A 27 10.76 -2.46 -0.29
CA ALA A 27 9.91 -3.30 0.52
C ALA A 27 10.35 -4.77 0.39
N VAL A 28 10.60 -5.40 1.54
CA VAL A 28 11.04 -6.80 1.63
C VAL A 28 10.09 -7.57 2.54
N ALA A 29 9.51 -8.64 2.01
CA ALA A 29 8.73 -9.56 2.83
C ALA A 29 9.66 -10.58 3.52
N THR A 30 9.40 -10.83 4.80
CA THR A 30 9.94 -11.96 5.55
C THR A 30 8.81 -12.93 5.90
N PRO A 31 9.08 -14.12 6.45
CA PRO A 31 8.02 -15.04 6.87
C PRO A 31 7.04 -14.46 7.90
N THR A 32 7.46 -13.47 8.66
CA THR A 32 6.67 -12.91 9.78
C THR A 32 6.48 -11.41 9.72
N ASP A 33 7.17 -10.69 8.82
CA ASP A 33 7.14 -9.22 8.78
C ASP A 33 7.27 -8.69 7.36
N VAL A 34 7.04 -7.42 7.21
CA VAL A 34 7.42 -6.63 6.03
C VAL A 34 8.32 -5.49 6.49
N VAL A 35 9.45 -5.35 5.84
CA VAL A 35 10.40 -4.24 6.05
C VAL A 35 10.20 -3.24 4.90
N VAL A 36 10.02 -1.97 5.21
CA VAL A 36 9.85 -0.89 4.21
C VAL A 36 10.87 0.19 4.49
N SER A 37 11.68 0.52 3.51
CA SER A 37 12.78 1.52 3.65
C SER A 37 13.67 1.24 4.88
N GLY A 38 13.99 -0.03 5.10
CA GLY A 38 14.83 -0.47 6.23
C GLY A 38 14.11 -0.53 7.60
N LEU A 39 12.84 -0.14 7.68
CA LEU A 39 12.06 -0.19 8.93
C LEU A 39 11.13 -1.41 8.97
N SER A 40 11.24 -2.23 10.00
CA SER A 40 10.30 -3.32 10.32
C SER A 40 8.93 -2.75 10.67
N LEU A 41 7.88 -3.23 10.01
CA LEU A 41 6.52 -2.78 10.31
C LEU A 41 6.02 -3.27 11.67
N LEU A 42 6.49 -4.41 12.16
CA LEU A 42 6.20 -4.86 13.52
C LEU A 42 6.80 -3.90 14.55
N ARG A 43 8.06 -3.48 14.37
CA ARG A 43 8.70 -2.49 15.27
C ARG A 43 7.97 -1.15 15.23
N LEU A 44 7.49 -0.75 14.05
CA LEU A 44 6.69 0.46 13.92
C LEU A 44 5.41 0.37 14.76
N VAL A 45 4.70 -0.76 14.67
CA VAL A 45 3.47 -0.99 15.48
C VAL A 45 3.76 -0.99 16.97
N ASP A 46 4.89 -1.55 17.41
CA ASP A 46 5.30 -1.53 18.82
C ASP A 46 5.46 -0.10 19.36
N VAL A 47 5.87 0.84 18.50
CA VAL A 47 6.10 2.25 18.89
C VAL A 47 4.84 3.10 18.73
N CYS A 48 4.15 2.96 17.62
CA CYS A 48 3.04 3.87 17.23
C CYS A 48 1.66 3.28 17.53
N GLY A 49 1.54 1.98 17.75
CA GLY A 49 0.26 1.29 17.80
C GLY A 49 -0.37 1.11 16.42
N THR A 50 -1.65 0.70 16.41
CA THR A 50 -2.48 0.58 15.20
C THR A 50 -3.75 1.40 15.35
N PRO A 51 -4.36 1.92 14.28
CA PRO A 51 -3.85 1.85 12.90
C PRO A 51 -2.66 2.79 12.69
N CYS A 52 -1.70 2.39 11.87
CA CYS A 52 -0.59 3.27 11.49
C CYS A 52 -0.29 3.18 9.98
N VAL A 53 0.43 4.19 9.49
CA VAL A 53 0.78 4.32 8.08
C VAL A 53 2.28 4.55 7.98
N HIS A 54 2.92 3.84 7.08
CA HIS A 54 4.33 4.07 6.73
C HIS A 54 4.47 4.22 5.22
N GLY A 55 5.52 4.92 4.78
CA GLY A 55 5.70 5.19 3.36
C GLY A 55 7.15 5.30 2.96
N GLY A 56 7.37 5.19 1.65
CA GLY A 56 8.64 5.37 0.98
C GLY A 56 8.44 5.90 -0.43
N ALA A 57 9.48 5.91 -1.25
CA ALA A 57 9.32 6.21 -2.66
C ALA A 57 8.44 5.15 -3.33
N ALA A 58 7.61 5.57 -4.28
CA ALA A 58 6.87 4.62 -5.10
C ALA A 58 7.80 3.94 -6.10
N VAL A 59 7.48 2.72 -6.46
CA VAL A 59 8.14 2.02 -7.58
C VAL A 59 7.47 2.43 -8.88
N ILE A 60 8.27 2.61 -9.94
CA ILE A 60 7.75 2.79 -11.30
C ILE A 60 7.28 1.41 -11.80
N PRO A 61 5.99 1.24 -12.12
CA PRO A 61 5.46 -0.07 -12.51
C PRO A 61 6.19 -0.70 -13.68
N GLY A 62 6.38 -2.01 -13.64
CA GLY A 62 7.04 -2.80 -14.69
C GLY A 62 8.56 -2.65 -14.75
N THR A 63 9.19 -1.92 -13.81
CA THR A 63 10.66 -1.72 -13.80
C THR A 63 11.41 -2.67 -12.88
N GLY A 64 10.69 -3.55 -12.15
CA GLY A 64 11.29 -4.49 -11.21
C GLY A 64 11.84 -3.84 -9.94
N GLY A 65 11.29 -2.69 -9.54
CA GLY A 65 11.65 -2.04 -8.27
C GLY A 65 12.33 -0.68 -8.38
N ARG A 66 12.43 -0.09 -9.59
CA ARG A 66 13.05 1.23 -9.76
C ARG A 66 12.22 2.32 -9.09
N PRO A 67 12.81 3.16 -8.21
CA PRO A 67 12.08 4.22 -7.52
C PRO A 67 11.63 5.33 -8.43
N SER A 68 10.49 5.91 -8.10
CA SER A 68 10.00 7.15 -8.67
C SER A 68 10.64 8.34 -7.96
N ALA A 69 11.11 9.33 -8.71
CA ALA A 69 11.69 10.54 -8.13
C ALA A 69 10.67 11.42 -7.37
N SER A 70 9.39 11.34 -7.73
CA SER A 70 8.33 12.20 -7.16
C SER A 70 7.16 11.43 -6.55
N GLY A 71 6.97 10.16 -6.94
CA GLY A 71 5.89 9.33 -6.42
C GLY A 71 6.17 8.81 -5.02
N LYS A 72 5.14 8.80 -4.17
CA LYS A 72 5.20 8.17 -2.84
C LYS A 72 4.21 7.02 -2.78
N ALA A 73 4.65 5.89 -2.26
CA ALA A 73 3.80 4.75 -1.91
C ALA A 73 3.70 4.63 -0.39
N THR A 74 2.59 4.14 0.08
CA THR A 74 2.34 3.96 1.52
C THR A 74 1.75 2.58 1.79
N VAL A 75 1.96 2.10 3.00
CA VAL A 75 1.31 0.92 3.54
C VAL A 75 0.49 1.31 4.77
N VAL A 76 -0.62 0.64 4.95
CA VAL A 76 -1.49 0.81 6.12
C VAL A 76 -1.39 -0.48 6.94
N ILE A 77 -1.13 -0.35 8.22
CA ILE A 77 -1.09 -1.46 9.16
C ILE A 77 -2.29 -1.34 10.09
N VAL A 78 -3.06 -2.41 10.19
CA VAL A 78 -4.28 -2.48 10.99
C VAL A 78 -4.30 -3.73 11.84
N ARG A 79 -5.03 -3.69 12.94
CA ARG A 79 -5.25 -4.82 13.83
C ARG A 79 -6.62 -5.43 13.63
N VAL A 80 -6.70 -6.73 13.59
CA VAL A 80 -7.96 -7.48 13.60
C VAL A 80 -8.62 -7.30 14.97
N THR A 81 -9.79 -6.69 15.00
CA THR A 81 -10.54 -6.43 16.25
C THR A 81 -11.65 -7.45 16.48
N ARG A 82 -12.23 -7.97 15.40
CA ARG A 82 -13.31 -8.96 15.47
C ARG A 82 -13.32 -9.89 14.25
N LEU A 83 -13.75 -11.11 14.50
CA LEU A 83 -14.12 -12.07 13.46
C LEU A 83 -15.61 -12.35 13.57
N ALA A 84 -16.32 -12.15 12.49
CA ALA A 84 -17.77 -12.35 12.41
C ALA A 84 -18.10 -13.30 11.25
N THR A 85 -19.30 -13.85 11.28
CA THR A 85 -19.84 -14.61 10.16
C THR A 85 -20.80 -13.71 9.39
N GLY A 86 -20.52 -13.52 8.11
CA GLY A 86 -21.40 -12.78 7.20
C GLY A 86 -22.70 -13.53 6.89
N ILE A 87 -23.64 -12.86 6.23
CA ILE A 87 -24.95 -13.44 5.88
C ILE A 87 -24.83 -14.72 5.05
N SER A 88 -23.81 -14.81 4.20
CA SER A 88 -23.51 -16.00 3.38
C SER A 88 -22.76 -17.12 4.12
N GLY A 89 -22.58 -17.02 5.44
CA GLY A 89 -21.75 -17.92 6.22
C GLY A 89 -20.24 -17.71 6.05
N ALA A 90 -19.83 -16.75 5.22
CA ALA A 90 -18.42 -16.46 4.99
C ALA A 90 -17.82 -15.64 6.16
N PRO A 91 -16.54 -15.89 6.52
CA PRO A 91 -15.89 -15.16 7.61
C PRO A 91 -15.62 -13.71 7.19
N VAL A 92 -15.95 -12.76 8.07
CA VAL A 92 -15.72 -11.33 7.93
C VAL A 92 -14.77 -10.86 9.03
N ILE A 93 -13.72 -10.16 8.63
CA ILE A 93 -12.72 -9.56 9.49
C ILE A 93 -13.08 -8.09 9.69
N GLU A 94 -13.14 -7.64 10.92
CA GLU A 94 -13.17 -6.22 11.28
C GLU A 94 -11.81 -5.79 11.80
N THR A 95 -11.46 -4.55 11.51
CA THR A 95 -10.18 -3.95 11.91
C THR A 95 -10.41 -2.66 12.70
N ASP A 96 -9.36 -2.17 13.33
CA ASP A 96 -9.35 -0.92 14.09
C ASP A 96 -9.30 0.35 13.23
N ALA A 97 -9.43 0.23 11.91
CA ALA A 97 -9.37 1.36 10.98
C ALA A 97 -10.60 1.47 10.08
N GLN A 98 -10.89 2.68 9.64
CA GLN A 98 -11.81 2.95 8.54
C GLN A 98 -11.04 2.88 7.21
N LEU A 99 -11.36 1.90 6.38
CA LEU A 99 -10.62 1.58 5.16
C LEU A 99 -11.37 1.97 3.87
N ASP A 100 -12.60 2.47 3.98
CA ASP A 100 -13.48 2.76 2.86
C ASP A 100 -13.06 3.97 2.02
N THR A 101 -12.36 4.92 2.62
CA THR A 101 -11.85 6.12 1.95
C THR A 101 -10.47 5.92 1.33
N LEU A 102 -9.83 4.78 1.58
CA LEU A 102 -8.48 4.50 1.14
C LEU A 102 -8.48 3.67 -0.15
N ARG A 103 -7.60 4.03 -1.09
CA ARG A 103 -7.37 3.26 -2.31
C ARG A 103 -6.36 2.15 -2.04
N LEU A 104 -6.81 1.11 -1.34
CA LEU A 104 -5.98 -0.02 -0.93
C LEU A 104 -5.89 -1.09 -2.02
N ILE A 105 -4.74 -1.76 -2.08
CA ILE A 105 -4.48 -2.88 -3.00
C ILE A 105 -4.72 -4.19 -2.24
N TRP A 106 -5.96 -4.63 -2.26
CA TRP A 106 -6.44 -5.77 -1.49
C TRP A 106 -5.82 -7.11 -1.89
N SER A 107 -5.34 -7.22 -3.13
CA SER A 107 -4.64 -8.42 -3.62
C SER A 107 -3.28 -8.64 -2.96
N GLU A 108 -2.70 -7.58 -2.38
CA GLU A 108 -1.39 -7.58 -1.73
C GLU A 108 -1.47 -7.55 -0.20
N ILE A 109 -2.67 -7.72 0.36
CA ILE A 109 -2.84 -7.79 1.81
C ILE A 109 -2.02 -8.95 2.41
N ARG A 110 -1.37 -8.71 3.56
CA ARG A 110 -0.52 -9.69 4.24
C ARG A 110 -0.78 -9.74 5.73
N LEU A 111 -0.75 -10.95 6.26
CA LEU A 111 -0.65 -11.19 7.69
C LEU A 111 0.81 -11.00 8.11
N ILE A 112 1.05 -10.23 9.18
CA ILE A 112 2.36 -10.07 9.82
C ILE A 112 2.27 -10.42 11.30
N GLY A 113 3.43 -10.65 11.93
CA GLY A 113 3.55 -11.08 13.32
C GLY A 113 3.78 -12.58 13.49
N ARG A 114 3.35 -13.39 12.52
CA ARG A 114 3.64 -14.84 12.49
C ARG A 114 3.59 -15.41 11.08
N ALA A 115 4.23 -16.54 10.90
CA ALA A 115 4.06 -17.37 9.71
C ALA A 115 2.88 -18.33 9.89
N SER A 116 1.82 -18.13 9.09
CA SER A 116 0.71 -19.09 9.09
C SER A 116 1.00 -20.27 8.17
N THR A 117 0.73 -21.47 8.65
CA THR A 117 0.78 -22.72 7.86
C THR A 117 -0.60 -23.20 7.42
N ALA A 118 -1.65 -22.42 7.70
CA ALA A 118 -2.99 -22.72 7.22
C ALA A 118 -3.11 -22.45 5.72
N ARG A 119 -4.05 -23.12 5.08
CA ARG A 119 -4.40 -22.82 3.69
C ARG A 119 -4.94 -21.41 3.57
N SER A 120 -4.59 -20.73 2.48
CA SER A 120 -5.25 -19.49 2.11
C SER A 120 -6.65 -19.77 1.60
N GLY A 121 -7.56 -18.88 1.93
CA GLY A 121 -8.93 -18.93 1.47
C GLY A 121 -9.54 -17.55 1.36
N ARG A 122 -10.73 -17.51 0.81
CA ARG A 122 -11.47 -16.27 0.63
C ARG A 122 -12.10 -15.85 1.95
N LEU A 123 -11.70 -14.68 2.43
CA LEU A 123 -12.26 -13.99 3.59
C LEU A 123 -12.79 -12.64 3.12
N PHE A 124 -13.55 -11.97 3.98
CA PHE A 124 -14.04 -10.62 3.71
C PHE A 124 -13.53 -9.66 4.77
N ILE A 125 -13.17 -8.45 4.38
CA ILE A 125 -12.81 -7.37 5.31
C ILE A 125 -13.91 -6.31 5.28
N ALA A 126 -14.42 -5.95 6.44
CA ALA A 126 -15.30 -4.80 6.61
C ALA A 126 -14.47 -3.52 6.43
N ARG A 127 -14.88 -2.66 5.48
CA ARG A 127 -14.17 -1.39 5.23
C ARG A 127 -14.40 -0.36 6.32
N ARG A 128 -15.45 -0.52 7.11
CA ARG A 128 -15.77 0.30 8.28
C ARG A 128 -15.97 -0.60 9.49
N PRO A 129 -15.53 -0.19 10.67
CA PRO A 129 -15.98 -0.82 11.90
C PRO A 129 -17.50 -0.82 11.93
N THR A 130 -18.09 -1.99 12.10
CA THR A 130 -19.54 -2.11 12.03
C THR A 130 -20.16 -1.71 13.36
N ASN A 131 -21.20 -0.89 13.32
CA ASN A 131 -22.09 -0.76 14.46
C ASN A 131 -22.68 -2.17 14.72
N PRO A 132 -22.54 -2.75 15.95
CA PRO A 132 -23.02 -4.10 16.24
C PRO A 132 -24.51 -4.33 15.97
N HIS A 133 -25.28 -3.26 15.77
CA HIS A 133 -26.71 -3.28 15.44
C HIS A 133 -27.03 -3.19 13.95
N LEU A 134 -26.04 -3.01 13.08
CA LEU A 134 -26.22 -2.95 11.63
C LEU A 134 -25.68 -4.21 10.97
N ALA A 135 -26.48 -4.81 10.09
CA ALA A 135 -26.10 -6.00 9.35
C ALA A 135 -24.81 -5.77 8.51
N LEU A 136 -23.89 -6.69 8.56
CA LEU A 136 -22.56 -6.71 7.92
C LEU A 136 -22.58 -6.71 6.37
N THR A 137 -23.61 -6.18 5.72
CA THR A 137 -23.95 -6.58 4.35
C THR A 137 -23.43 -5.70 3.23
N THR A 138 -22.99 -4.48 3.47
CA THR A 138 -22.86 -3.54 2.34
C THR A 138 -21.49 -2.95 2.05
N ASN A 139 -20.51 -3.14 2.92
CA ASN A 139 -19.19 -2.53 2.70
C ASN A 139 -18.03 -3.48 3.04
N VAL A 140 -18.06 -4.64 2.41
CA VAL A 140 -16.98 -5.65 2.56
C VAL A 140 -16.22 -5.82 1.25
N VAL A 141 -14.96 -6.17 1.36
CA VAL A 141 -14.09 -6.54 0.23
C VAL A 141 -13.59 -7.97 0.42
N ALA A 142 -13.59 -8.74 -0.67
CA ALA A 142 -13.03 -10.09 -0.66
C ALA A 142 -11.50 -10.02 -0.73
N VAL A 143 -10.86 -10.79 0.14
CA VAL A 143 -9.40 -10.92 0.21
C VAL A 143 -9.02 -12.38 0.31
N GLU A 144 -7.77 -12.67 0.02
CA GLU A 144 -7.21 -14.01 0.19
C GLU A 144 -6.16 -13.99 1.30
N LEU A 145 -6.48 -14.62 2.42
CA LEU A 145 -5.65 -14.69 3.62
C LEU A 145 -5.63 -16.14 4.16
N PRO A 146 -4.68 -16.48 5.03
CA PRO A 146 -4.73 -17.74 5.78
C PRO A 146 -6.05 -17.85 6.56
N LEU A 147 -6.66 -19.05 6.54
CA LEU A 147 -7.97 -19.26 7.19
C LEU A 147 -7.90 -19.31 8.72
N ASP A 148 -6.70 -19.25 9.30
CA ASP A 148 -6.46 -19.25 10.74
C ASP A 148 -6.17 -17.86 11.31
N VAL A 149 -6.58 -16.79 10.60
CA VAL A 149 -6.49 -15.42 11.11
C VAL A 149 -7.26 -15.28 12.42
N ARG A 150 -6.69 -14.54 13.38
CA ARG A 150 -7.23 -14.37 14.74
C ARG A 150 -7.36 -12.89 15.11
N VAL A 151 -8.22 -12.65 16.09
CA VAL A 151 -8.33 -11.33 16.73
C VAL A 151 -7.00 -10.96 17.37
N GLY A 152 -6.59 -9.71 17.24
CA GLY A 152 -5.32 -9.18 17.72
C GLY A 152 -4.18 -9.24 16.70
N GLU A 153 -4.33 -10.00 15.62
CA GLU A 153 -3.31 -10.09 14.57
C GLU A 153 -3.26 -8.85 13.69
N LEU A 154 -2.11 -8.66 13.05
CA LEU A 154 -1.82 -7.49 12.24
C LEU A 154 -1.92 -7.82 10.75
N LEU A 155 -2.56 -6.92 10.03
CA LEU A 155 -2.65 -6.96 8.57
C LEU A 155 -1.96 -5.72 8.01
N VAL A 156 -1.17 -5.89 6.97
CA VAL A 156 -0.56 -4.80 6.21
C VAL A 156 -1.10 -4.79 4.80
N ILE A 157 -1.44 -3.58 4.31
CA ILE A 157 -2.09 -3.40 3.02
C ILE A 157 -1.42 -2.21 2.31
N PRO A 158 -0.84 -2.40 1.13
CA PRO A 158 -0.31 -1.27 0.36
C PRO A 158 -1.45 -0.41 -0.19
N ARG A 159 -1.16 0.87 -0.32
CA ARG A 159 -2.07 1.88 -0.84
C ARG A 159 -1.55 2.41 -2.17
N LEU A 160 -2.43 2.54 -3.16
CA LEU A 160 -2.08 3.20 -4.42
C LEU A 160 -1.56 4.61 -4.14
N PRO A 161 -0.49 5.02 -4.83
CA PRO A 161 -0.03 6.39 -4.78
C PRO A 161 -1.20 7.34 -5.08
N LEU A 162 -1.33 8.40 -4.30
CA LEU A 162 -2.13 9.52 -4.73
C LEU A 162 -1.43 10.08 -5.97
N ALA A 163 -2.12 10.08 -7.10
CA ALA A 163 -1.65 10.84 -8.24
C ALA A 163 -1.52 12.29 -7.76
N THR A 164 -0.31 12.74 -7.50
CA THR A 164 -0.06 14.16 -7.49
C THR A 164 -0.39 14.60 -8.91
N SER A 165 -1.45 15.39 -9.08
CA SER A 165 -1.71 16.13 -10.30
C SER A 165 -0.57 17.12 -10.49
N GLY A 166 0.59 16.60 -10.87
CA GLY A 166 1.66 17.37 -11.46
C GLY A 166 1.11 17.84 -12.78
N THR A 167 0.78 19.11 -12.87
CA THR A 167 0.66 19.81 -14.14
C THR A 167 1.85 19.36 -14.98
N PRO A 168 1.64 18.80 -16.19
CA PRO A 168 2.76 18.55 -17.07
C PRO A 168 3.41 19.92 -17.29
N ASP A 169 4.62 20.05 -16.83
CA ASP A 169 5.47 21.20 -17.13
C ASP A 169 5.64 21.19 -18.66
N SER A 170 4.78 21.96 -19.30
CA SER A 170 4.83 22.21 -20.76
C SER A 170 6.02 23.14 -20.99
N THR A 171 7.21 22.66 -20.71
CA THR A 171 8.41 23.29 -21.23
C THR A 171 8.55 22.85 -22.67
N THR A 172 7.63 23.39 -23.50
CA THR A 172 7.88 23.50 -24.93
C THR A 172 9.08 24.44 -25.05
N GLY A 173 10.23 23.86 -25.25
CA GLY A 173 11.44 24.59 -25.63
C GLY A 173 11.19 25.32 -26.97
N SER A 174 10.68 26.52 -26.90
CA SER A 174 10.79 27.46 -28.00
C SER A 174 12.24 27.85 -28.14
N ARG A 175 12.87 27.28 -29.15
CA ARG A 175 14.16 27.66 -29.68
C ARG A 175 14.04 29.13 -30.09
N PRO A 176 14.83 30.08 -29.57
CA PRO A 176 14.82 31.43 -30.08
C PRO A 176 15.52 31.43 -31.42
N ASP A 177 14.75 31.76 -32.47
CA ASP A 177 15.28 32.13 -33.78
C ASP A 177 16.19 33.35 -33.62
N SER A 178 17.44 33.16 -34.00
CA SER A 178 18.43 34.19 -34.16
C SER A 178 18.12 34.98 -35.42
N SER A 179 17.57 36.18 -35.28
CA SER A 179 17.91 37.30 -36.18
C SER A 179 17.05 38.52 -35.83
N THR A 180 17.63 39.49 -35.21
CA THR A 180 17.54 40.91 -35.64
C THR A 180 18.36 41.72 -34.65
N ALA A 181 19.48 42.24 -35.15
CA ALA A 181 20.31 43.24 -34.49
C ALA A 181 19.53 44.55 -34.33
N GLY A 182 19.15 44.86 -33.09
CA GLY A 182 18.58 46.15 -32.73
C GLY A 182 19.58 46.88 -31.78
N ARG A 183 20.15 47.98 -32.22
CA ARG A 183 21.11 48.82 -31.50
C ARG A 183 20.53 49.27 -30.15
N PRO A 184 21.32 49.31 -29.08
CA PRO A 184 20.89 49.89 -27.82
C PRO A 184 20.92 51.43 -27.92
N ASN A 185 19.76 52.03 -27.67
CA ASN A 185 19.58 53.50 -27.62
C ASN A 185 19.77 54.01 -26.19
N TRP A 186 21.05 54.30 -25.83
CA TRP A 186 21.39 54.95 -24.54
C TRP A 186 22.06 56.30 -24.72
N LEU A 187 21.86 56.96 -25.86
CA LEU A 187 22.38 58.30 -26.19
C LEU A 187 21.25 59.29 -26.41
N SER A 188 20.48 59.61 -25.37
CA SER A 188 19.57 60.77 -25.33
C SER A 188 19.19 61.11 -23.90
N ALA A 189 20.15 61.54 -23.11
CA ALA A 189 19.89 62.22 -21.84
C ALA A 189 21.14 63.01 -21.43
N LEU A 190 21.49 64.00 -22.24
CA LEU A 190 22.34 65.12 -21.85
C LEU A 190 22.00 66.27 -22.81
N GLU A 191 20.96 67.02 -22.44
CA GLU A 191 20.78 68.44 -22.61
C GLU A 191 19.72 68.91 -21.63
#